data_de02940c3064c956fe31b5ad68a393b5
#
_entry.id   de02940c3064c956fe31b5ad68a393b5
#
_cell.length_a   1.000
_cell.length_b   1.000
_cell.length_c   1.000
_cell.angle_alpha   90.00
_cell.angle_beta   90.00
_cell.angle_gamma   90.00
#
_symmetry.space_group_name_H-M   'P 1'
#
loop_
_entity.id
_entity.type
_entity.pdbx_description
1 polymer ?
#
loop_
_entity_poly.entity_id
_entity_poly.type
_entity_poly.pdbx_seq_one_letter_code
_entity_poly.pdbx_strand_id
1 'polypeptide(L)'
;MFKSLIAAKTRNVIIFGFHPSAQKCSVAAATILRDAAIKAGAPEDCILWIEEPSITATTALMNHPGVNLILATGGSGMVKSAYSCGKPALGVGPGNVPCYIDKTAKLKTSVNDLVLSKSFDNGMICASEQSVIVDKEIHKEFEELMKEAGCYFSV
;
A
#
# COMPACT_ATOMS: atom_id res chain seq x y z
N MET A 1 -9.32 2.57 3.48
CA MET A 1 -9.41 3.85 4.24
C MET A 1 -8.66 4.99 3.57
N PHE A 2 -7.34 4.93 3.36
CA PHE A 2 -6.52 6.03 2.80
C PHE A 2 -7.06 6.61 1.48
N LYS A 3 -7.35 5.77 0.48
CA LYS A 3 -7.89 6.22 -0.81
C LYS A 3 -9.28 6.88 -0.70
N SER A 4 -10.13 6.41 0.22
CA SER A 4 -11.43 7.05 0.48
C SER A 4 -11.27 8.46 1.03
N LEU A 5 -10.28 8.68 1.92
CA LEU A 5 -9.99 10.00 2.47
C LEU A 5 -9.44 10.95 1.40
N ILE A 6 -8.59 10.45 0.49
CA ILE A 6 -8.13 11.24 -0.66
C ILE A 6 -9.31 11.66 -1.53
N ALA A 7 -10.17 10.70 -1.90
CA ALA A 7 -11.35 10.97 -2.72
C ALA A 7 -12.26 12.00 -2.06
N ALA A 8 -12.58 11.84 -0.78
CA ALA A 8 -13.41 12.78 -0.03
C ALA A 8 -12.79 14.19 0.03
N LYS A 9 -11.48 14.30 0.32
CA LYS A 9 -10.79 15.60 0.38
C LYS A 9 -10.74 16.31 -0.97
N THR A 10 -10.70 15.57 -2.05
CA THR A 10 -10.64 16.11 -3.42
C THR A 10 -12.03 16.17 -4.09
N ARG A 11 -13.09 15.82 -3.36
CA ARG A 11 -14.48 15.78 -3.85
C ARG A 11 -14.67 14.91 -5.10
N ASN A 12 -13.94 13.79 -5.15
CA ASN A 12 -14.07 12.78 -6.19
C ASN A 12 -14.90 11.59 -5.69
N VAL A 13 -15.71 11.02 -6.56
CA VAL A 13 -16.31 9.70 -6.37
C VAL A 13 -15.21 8.65 -6.52
N ILE A 14 -15.26 7.59 -5.71
CA ILE A 14 -14.32 6.48 -5.83
C ILE A 14 -15.06 5.15 -5.97
N ILE A 15 -14.60 4.33 -6.91
CA ILE A 15 -15.11 2.96 -7.10
C ILE A 15 -13.95 2.00 -6.84
N PHE A 16 -14.12 1.11 -5.87
CA PHE A 16 -13.09 0.14 -5.50
C PHE A 16 -13.24 -1.18 -6.26
N GLY A 17 -12.12 -1.68 -6.78
CA GLY A 17 -11.94 -3.08 -7.14
C GLY A 17 -11.11 -3.75 -6.04
N PHE A 18 -11.77 -4.43 -5.11
CA PHE A 18 -11.07 -5.11 -4.01
C PHE A 18 -10.50 -6.45 -4.46
N HIS A 19 -9.45 -6.90 -3.76
CA HIS A 19 -8.92 -8.24 -3.98
C HIS A 19 -9.95 -9.28 -3.49
N PRO A 20 -10.23 -10.37 -4.24
CA PRO A 20 -11.25 -11.35 -3.87
C PRO A 20 -11.10 -11.92 -2.46
N SER A 21 -9.88 -12.23 -2.02
CA SER A 21 -9.62 -12.78 -0.68
C SER A 21 -9.87 -11.78 0.46
N ALA A 22 -9.86 -10.47 0.18
CA ALA A 22 -10.09 -9.41 1.15
C ALA A 22 -11.46 -8.72 0.97
N GLN A 23 -12.31 -9.22 0.07
CA GLN A 23 -13.57 -8.58 -0.33
C GLN A 23 -14.45 -8.24 0.89
N LYS A 24 -14.72 -9.20 1.75
CA LYS A 24 -15.64 -9.02 2.88
C LYS A 24 -15.19 -7.92 3.85
N CYS A 25 -13.93 -7.94 4.28
CA CYS A 25 -13.41 -6.94 5.21
C CYS A 25 -13.27 -5.57 4.55
N SER A 26 -12.90 -5.53 3.26
CA SER A 26 -12.77 -4.29 2.51
C SER A 26 -14.11 -3.61 2.27
N VAL A 27 -15.16 -4.37 1.95
CA VAL A 27 -16.53 -3.88 1.82
C VAL A 27 -17.03 -3.34 3.16
N ALA A 28 -16.84 -4.08 4.26
CA ALA A 28 -17.23 -3.61 5.59
C ALA A 28 -16.57 -2.26 5.95
N ALA A 29 -15.26 -2.13 5.69
CA ALA A 29 -14.53 -0.88 5.90
C ALA A 29 -15.03 0.26 4.98
N ALA A 30 -15.30 -0.04 3.71
CA ALA A 30 -15.82 0.94 2.76
C ALA A 30 -17.23 1.41 3.13
N THR A 31 -18.09 0.51 3.60
CA THR A 31 -19.44 0.82 4.09
C THR A 31 -19.40 1.81 5.26
N ILE A 32 -18.56 1.55 6.27
CA ILE A 32 -18.40 2.44 7.41
C ILE A 32 -17.98 3.85 6.96
N LEU A 33 -17.03 3.93 6.03
CA LEU A 33 -16.53 5.21 5.51
C LEU A 33 -17.58 5.94 4.66
N ARG A 34 -18.31 5.21 3.81
CA ARG A 34 -19.42 5.75 3.01
C ARG A 34 -20.51 6.32 3.90
N ASP A 35 -20.97 5.53 4.88
CA ASP A 35 -22.06 5.93 5.75
C ASP A 35 -21.69 7.14 6.62
N ALA A 36 -20.43 7.20 7.08
CA ALA A 36 -19.90 8.37 7.78
C ALA A 36 -19.84 9.61 6.86
N ALA A 37 -19.45 9.44 5.60
CA ALA A 37 -19.40 10.53 4.61
C ALA A 37 -20.81 11.05 4.28
N ILE A 38 -21.78 10.15 4.05
CA ILE A 38 -23.19 10.50 3.81
C ILE A 38 -23.79 11.25 5.01
N LYS A 39 -23.53 10.76 6.23
CA LYS A 39 -23.96 11.44 7.45
C LYS A 39 -23.37 12.86 7.58
N ALA A 40 -22.20 13.09 7.01
CA ALA A 40 -21.56 14.41 6.94
C ALA A 40 -21.99 15.27 5.73
N GLY A 41 -22.97 14.81 4.93
CA GLY A 41 -23.52 15.54 3.80
C GLY A 41 -22.92 15.20 2.44
N ALA A 42 -22.14 14.11 2.33
CA ALA A 42 -21.69 13.64 1.01
C ALA A 42 -22.82 12.96 0.23
N PRO A 43 -22.76 12.93 -1.13
CA PRO A 43 -23.67 12.16 -1.95
C PRO A 43 -23.67 10.67 -1.61
N GLU A 44 -24.78 9.97 -1.80
CA GLU A 44 -24.90 8.53 -1.51
C GLU A 44 -23.90 7.68 -2.29
N ASP A 45 -23.60 8.06 -3.52
CA ASP A 45 -22.69 7.35 -4.44
C ASP A 45 -21.22 7.80 -4.32
N CYS A 46 -20.84 8.43 -3.23
CA CYS A 46 -19.47 8.96 -3.08
C CYS A 46 -18.40 7.87 -2.95
N ILE A 47 -18.74 6.68 -2.43
CA ILE A 47 -17.86 5.53 -2.29
C ILE A 47 -18.59 4.27 -2.74
N LEU A 48 -18.11 3.66 -3.80
CA LEU A 48 -18.68 2.48 -4.44
C LEU A 48 -17.63 1.37 -4.54
N TRP A 49 -18.06 0.16 -4.88
CA TRP A 49 -17.18 -0.98 -5.13
C TRP A 49 -17.79 -1.97 -6.10
N ILE A 50 -16.95 -2.82 -6.70
CA ILE A 50 -17.38 -3.95 -7.52
C ILE A 50 -17.89 -5.04 -6.56
N GLU A 51 -19.17 -5.40 -6.71
CA GLU A 51 -19.84 -6.42 -5.89
C GLU A 51 -19.18 -7.79 -6.05
N GLU A 52 -18.96 -8.21 -7.31
CA GLU A 52 -18.32 -9.46 -7.68
C GLU A 52 -16.95 -9.18 -8.31
N PRO A 53 -15.86 -9.25 -7.50
CA PRO A 53 -14.54 -8.91 -8.00
C PRO A 53 -14.05 -9.95 -8.99
N SER A 54 -13.70 -9.50 -10.18
CA SER A 54 -13.08 -10.31 -11.24
C SER A 54 -12.14 -9.45 -12.08
N ILE A 55 -11.23 -10.11 -12.80
CA ILE A 55 -10.35 -9.42 -13.76
C ILE A 55 -11.18 -8.74 -14.84
N THR A 56 -12.23 -9.41 -15.33
CA THR A 56 -13.14 -8.87 -16.35
C THR A 56 -13.87 -7.61 -15.86
N ALA A 57 -14.45 -7.64 -14.66
CA ALA A 57 -15.14 -6.49 -14.08
C ALA A 57 -14.18 -5.32 -13.83
N THR A 58 -12.98 -5.61 -13.31
CA THR A 58 -11.95 -4.59 -13.08
C THR A 58 -11.49 -3.96 -14.40
N THR A 59 -11.27 -4.76 -15.43
CA THR A 59 -10.89 -4.27 -16.77
C THR A 59 -12.01 -3.44 -17.40
N ALA A 60 -13.26 -3.88 -17.28
CA ALA A 60 -14.40 -3.13 -17.76
C ALA A 60 -14.52 -1.76 -17.07
N LEU A 61 -14.32 -1.73 -15.73
CA LEU A 61 -14.32 -0.48 -14.98
C LEU A 61 -13.18 0.45 -15.42
N MET A 62 -11.95 -0.06 -15.56
CA MET A 62 -10.82 0.74 -16.02
C MET A 62 -11.07 1.40 -17.38
N ASN A 63 -11.75 0.69 -18.29
CA ASN A 63 -12.05 1.19 -19.63
C ASN A 63 -13.36 1.99 -19.72
N HIS A 64 -14.15 2.04 -18.66
CA HIS A 64 -15.45 2.72 -18.69
C HIS A 64 -15.30 4.23 -18.91
N PRO A 65 -16.04 4.84 -19.85
CA PRO A 65 -15.88 6.25 -20.21
C PRO A 65 -16.08 7.23 -19.04
N GLY A 66 -16.87 6.86 -18.05
CA GLY A 66 -17.08 7.67 -16.83
C GLY A 66 -15.92 7.63 -15.82
N VAL A 67 -14.89 6.81 -16.04
CA VAL A 67 -13.68 6.76 -15.17
C VAL A 67 -12.62 7.67 -15.76
N ASN A 68 -12.21 8.68 -15.02
CA ASN A 68 -11.24 9.70 -15.46
C ASN A 68 -9.83 9.47 -14.93
N LEU A 69 -9.69 8.76 -13.81
CA LEU A 69 -8.39 8.49 -13.17
C LEU A 69 -8.39 7.10 -12.55
N ILE A 70 -7.29 6.39 -12.72
CA ILE A 70 -7.09 5.07 -12.11
C ILE A 70 -6.02 5.18 -11.02
N LEU A 71 -6.35 4.68 -9.83
CA LEU A 71 -5.43 4.57 -8.70
C LEU A 71 -5.11 3.09 -8.46
N ALA A 72 -4.12 2.57 -9.16
CA ALA A 72 -3.76 1.15 -9.12
C ALA A 72 -2.71 0.88 -8.05
N THR A 73 -3.06 0.00 -7.10
CA THR A 73 -2.10 -0.58 -6.15
C THR A 73 -2.22 -2.10 -6.21
N GLY A 74 -1.13 -2.79 -6.42
CA GLY A 74 -1.15 -4.24 -6.55
C GLY A 74 0.06 -4.79 -7.28
N GLY A 75 -0.05 -6.01 -7.78
CA GLY A 75 1.02 -6.65 -8.53
C GLY A 75 1.31 -5.97 -9.86
N SER A 76 2.49 -6.27 -10.42
CA SER A 76 2.99 -5.65 -11.67
C SER A 76 2.01 -5.77 -12.84
N GLY A 77 1.27 -6.87 -12.94
CA GLY A 77 0.25 -7.06 -13.98
C GLY A 77 -0.89 -6.06 -13.89
N MET A 78 -1.41 -5.79 -12.69
CA MET A 78 -2.47 -4.80 -12.46
C MET A 78 -1.98 -3.39 -12.82
N VAL A 79 -0.79 -3.02 -12.36
CA VAL A 79 -0.20 -1.70 -12.65
C VAL A 79 0.04 -1.52 -14.16
N LYS A 80 0.56 -2.55 -14.84
CA LYS A 80 0.73 -2.55 -16.29
C LYS A 80 -0.62 -2.37 -17.02
N SER A 81 -1.65 -3.08 -16.61
CA SER A 81 -3.00 -2.94 -17.18
C SER A 81 -3.55 -1.53 -17.00
N ALA A 82 -3.37 -0.95 -15.81
CA ALA A 82 -3.81 0.41 -15.53
C ALA A 82 -3.13 1.45 -16.43
N TYR A 83 -1.82 1.33 -16.64
CA TYR A 83 -1.10 2.24 -17.55
C TYR A 83 -1.40 2.00 -19.03
N SER A 84 -1.85 0.80 -19.39
CA SER A 84 -2.15 0.44 -20.77
C SER A 84 -3.59 0.71 -21.21
N CYS A 85 -4.48 1.15 -20.31
CA CYS A 85 -5.89 1.41 -20.65
C CYS A 85 -6.15 2.75 -21.33
N GLY A 86 -5.11 3.55 -21.59
CA GLY A 86 -5.24 4.84 -22.29
C GLY A 86 -5.80 5.98 -21.45
N LYS A 87 -5.89 5.81 -20.12
CA LYS A 87 -6.37 6.84 -19.19
C LYS A 87 -5.27 7.27 -18.22
N PRO A 88 -5.37 8.46 -17.62
CA PRO A 88 -4.51 8.85 -16.51
C PRO A 88 -4.51 7.80 -15.42
N ALA A 89 -3.35 7.32 -15.03
CA ALA A 89 -3.18 6.30 -14.01
C ALA A 89 -2.03 6.64 -13.06
N LEU A 90 -2.27 6.43 -11.77
CA LEU A 90 -1.25 6.46 -10.72
C LEU A 90 -1.09 5.03 -10.22
N GLY A 91 -0.01 4.39 -10.61
CA GLY A 91 0.25 2.99 -10.31
C GLY A 91 1.42 2.82 -9.35
N VAL A 92 1.21 1.99 -8.33
CA VAL A 92 2.25 1.56 -7.40
C VAL A 92 2.26 0.04 -7.36
N GLY A 93 3.35 -0.53 -7.88
CA GLY A 93 3.62 -1.96 -7.89
C GLY A 93 4.49 -2.42 -6.72
N PRO A 94 5.19 -3.56 -6.87
CA PRO A 94 6.17 -4.04 -5.91
C PRO A 94 7.24 -2.98 -5.67
N GLY A 95 7.50 -2.65 -4.40
CA GLY A 95 8.54 -1.72 -4.01
C GLY A 95 9.87 -2.43 -3.81
N ASN A 96 10.95 -1.66 -3.86
CA ASN A 96 12.25 -2.02 -3.30
C ASN A 96 12.66 -0.83 -2.42
N VAL A 97 12.58 -1.03 -1.10
CA VAL A 97 12.77 0.02 -0.11
C VAL A 97 14.10 -0.18 0.59
N PRO A 98 15.18 0.53 0.20
CA PRO A 98 16.43 0.51 0.93
C PRO A 98 16.33 1.40 2.17
N CYS A 99 16.87 0.91 3.31
CA CYS A 99 17.07 1.69 4.52
C CYS A 99 18.56 1.97 4.67
N TYR A 100 18.96 3.23 4.75
CA TYR A 100 20.34 3.62 4.96
C TYR A 100 20.60 3.96 6.43
N ILE A 101 21.61 3.35 7.01
CA ILE A 101 22.06 3.59 8.37
C ILE A 101 23.42 4.30 8.33
N ASP A 102 23.37 5.59 8.57
CA ASP A 102 24.54 6.47 8.61
C ASP A 102 25.36 6.23 9.90
N LYS A 103 26.69 6.45 9.82
CA LYS A 103 27.60 6.28 10.96
C LYS A 103 27.27 7.14 12.19
N THR A 104 26.50 8.20 12.03
CA THR A 104 26.06 9.06 13.14
C THR A 104 24.74 8.58 13.77
N ALA A 105 24.14 7.50 13.24
CA ALA A 105 22.89 6.97 13.74
C ALA A 105 23.02 6.40 15.16
N LYS A 106 21.93 6.48 15.93
CA LYS A 106 21.81 5.79 17.22
C LYS A 106 21.45 4.32 16.96
N LEU A 107 22.47 3.46 16.83
CA LEU A 107 22.33 2.09 16.34
C LEU A 107 21.24 1.27 17.03
N LYS A 108 21.16 1.28 18.37
CA LYS A 108 20.11 0.54 19.10
C LYS A 108 18.70 0.98 18.73
N THR A 109 18.48 2.29 18.59
CA THR A 109 17.19 2.83 18.16
C THR A 109 16.91 2.44 16.71
N SER A 110 17.91 2.61 15.82
CA SER A 110 17.77 2.29 14.39
C SER A 110 17.46 0.82 14.15
N VAL A 111 18.11 -0.09 14.89
CA VAL A 111 17.83 -1.53 14.81
C VAL A 111 16.40 -1.83 15.29
N ASN A 112 15.99 -1.29 16.44
CA ASN A 112 14.64 -1.48 16.96
C ASN A 112 13.58 -0.99 15.96
N ASP A 113 13.75 0.21 15.44
CA ASP A 113 12.80 0.81 14.50
C ASP A 113 12.75 0.03 13.18
N LEU A 114 13.90 -0.43 12.68
CA LEU A 114 14.00 -1.27 11.49
C LEU A 114 13.27 -2.61 11.67
N VAL A 115 13.48 -3.28 12.79
CA VAL A 115 12.84 -4.57 13.10
C VAL A 115 11.33 -4.39 13.25
N LEU A 116 10.87 -3.36 13.95
CA LEU A 116 9.46 -3.05 14.08
C LEU A 116 8.81 -2.73 12.72
N SER A 117 9.47 -1.90 11.90
CA SER A 117 8.99 -1.55 10.56
C SER A 117 8.93 -2.77 9.66
N LYS A 118 10.02 -3.56 9.62
CA LYS A 118 10.11 -4.75 8.77
C LYS A 118 9.14 -5.87 9.17
N SER A 119 8.87 -6.04 10.46
CA SER A 119 7.94 -7.06 10.95
C SER A 119 6.47 -6.63 10.91
N PHE A 120 6.19 -5.35 10.71
CA PHE A 120 4.84 -4.86 10.53
C PHE A 120 4.15 -5.57 9.36
N ASP A 121 2.89 -5.96 9.55
CA ASP A 121 2.10 -6.71 8.56
C ASP A 121 2.81 -7.98 8.04
N ASN A 122 3.57 -8.66 8.90
CA ASN A 122 4.43 -9.81 8.55
C ASN A 122 5.43 -9.52 7.41
N GLY A 123 5.86 -8.27 7.26
CA GLY A 123 6.75 -7.83 6.18
C GLY A 123 6.12 -7.82 4.79
N MET A 124 4.79 -7.91 4.70
CA MET A 124 4.05 -8.01 3.43
C MET A 124 3.75 -6.67 2.79
N ILE A 125 3.70 -5.59 3.56
CA ILE A 125 3.41 -4.26 3.05
C ILE A 125 4.48 -3.80 2.05
N CYS A 126 4.06 -3.19 0.94
CA CYS A 126 4.94 -2.71 -0.13
C CYS A 126 5.96 -1.64 0.32
N ALA A 127 5.73 -0.98 1.46
CA ALA A 127 6.63 -0.01 2.07
C ALA A 127 7.65 -0.65 3.05
N SER A 128 7.62 -1.98 3.22
CA SER A 128 8.54 -2.71 4.08
C SER A 128 9.94 -2.72 3.48
N GLU A 129 10.96 -2.51 4.28
CA GLU A 129 12.35 -2.51 3.86
C GLU A 129 12.75 -3.88 3.29
N GLN A 130 13.41 -3.89 2.13
CA GLN A 130 13.97 -5.09 1.50
C GLN A 130 15.48 -5.18 1.62
N SER A 131 16.16 -4.06 1.84
CA SER A 131 17.60 -4.00 1.99
C SER A 131 18.00 -2.95 3.01
N VAL A 132 19.12 -3.20 3.68
CA VAL A 132 19.74 -2.24 4.61
C VAL A 132 21.14 -1.93 4.13
N ILE A 133 21.43 -0.64 3.96
CA ILE A 133 22.74 -0.13 3.59
C ILE A 133 23.35 0.47 4.85
N VAL A 134 24.47 -0.04 5.29
CA VAL A 134 25.11 0.37 6.56
C VAL A 134 26.53 0.86 6.29
N ASP A 135 26.92 1.96 6.89
CA ASP A 135 28.30 2.43 6.83
C ASP A 135 29.28 1.39 7.36
N LYS A 136 30.38 1.20 6.64
CA LYS A 136 31.39 0.18 6.95
C LYS A 136 31.92 0.25 8.39
N GLU A 137 32.04 1.46 8.93
CA GLU A 137 32.60 1.72 10.25
C GLU A 137 31.74 1.14 11.37
N ILE A 138 30.44 1.09 11.19
CA ILE A 138 29.44 0.64 12.19
C ILE A 138 28.81 -0.71 11.85
N HIS A 139 29.19 -1.33 10.73
CA HIS A 139 28.56 -2.55 10.23
C HIS A 139 28.59 -3.72 11.24
N LYS A 140 29.72 -3.95 11.90
CA LYS A 140 29.86 -5.07 12.86
C LYS A 140 28.91 -4.89 14.04
N GLU A 141 28.93 -3.70 14.66
CA GLU A 141 28.03 -3.38 15.79
C GLU A 141 26.57 -3.47 15.39
N PHE A 142 26.23 -2.98 14.21
CA PHE A 142 24.88 -3.09 13.66
C PHE A 142 24.44 -4.56 13.51
N GLU A 143 25.31 -5.43 12.96
CA GLU A 143 25.02 -6.85 12.77
C GLU A 143 24.82 -7.58 14.12
N GLU A 144 25.63 -7.26 15.13
CA GLU A 144 25.48 -7.83 16.48
C GLU A 144 24.15 -7.42 17.09
N LEU A 145 23.80 -6.15 17.03
CA LEU A 145 22.51 -5.65 17.53
C LEU A 145 21.30 -6.26 16.80
N MET A 146 21.40 -6.47 15.49
CA MET A 146 20.37 -7.17 14.73
C MET A 146 20.18 -8.61 15.19
N LYS A 147 21.27 -9.34 15.49
CA LYS A 147 21.22 -10.70 16.06
C LYS A 147 20.59 -10.70 17.46
N GLU A 148 20.95 -9.73 18.32
CA GLU A 148 20.34 -9.55 19.64
C GLU A 148 18.82 -9.29 19.52
N ALA A 149 18.40 -8.55 18.49
CA ALA A 149 16.99 -8.30 18.19
C ALA A 149 16.25 -9.50 17.56
N GLY A 150 16.90 -10.65 17.41
CA GLY A 150 16.31 -11.90 16.91
C GLY A 150 16.40 -12.10 15.40
N CYS A 151 17.19 -11.29 14.69
CA CYS A 151 17.38 -11.46 13.25
C CYS A 151 18.38 -12.58 12.95
N TYR A 152 18.10 -13.35 11.89
CA TYR A 152 18.97 -14.40 11.40
C TYR A 152 19.65 -13.99 10.09
N PHE A 153 20.96 -14.19 10.02
CA PHE A 153 21.74 -13.98 8.80
C PHE A 153 22.02 -15.34 8.16
N SER A 154 21.48 -15.56 6.96
CA SER A 154 21.83 -16.72 6.15
C SER A 154 23.22 -16.53 5.55
N VAL A 155 24.05 -17.58 5.63
CA VAL A 155 25.39 -17.65 5.00
C VAL A 155 25.24 -18.06 3.56
#